data_500120889921333ae4a91d2c6783d889
#
_entry.id   500120889921333ae4a91d2c6783d889
#
_cell.length_a   1.000
_cell.length_b   1.000
_cell.length_c   1.000
_cell.angle_alpha   90.00
_cell.angle_beta   90.00
_cell.angle_gamma   90.00
#
_symmetry.space_group_name_H-M   'P 1'
#
loop_
_entity.id
_entity.type
_entity.pdbx_description
1 polymer ?
#
loop_
_entity_poly.entity_id
_entity_poly.type
_entity_poly.pdbx_seq_one_letter_code
_entity_poly.pdbx_strand_id
1 'polypeptide(L)'
;MFRTAFLRSATAAARTAVRPVASNTPRRLVLAAPRNPSFVPRTVGWAAVRCYASGGGLQRQDVYERIKQLLQGFDKVNDPSNITETAHFANDLGLDSLDTVEVVMAIEEEFSIEIPDKDADTIHSIDKAVEYILSQPDAN
;
A
#
# COMPACT_ATOMS: atom_id res chain seq x y z
N MET A 1 -13.03 -53.68 15.18
CA MET A 1 -12.79 -53.58 16.65
C MET A 1 -11.36 -53.13 16.84
N PHE A 2 -11.13 -51.86 17.11
CA PHE A 2 -10.00 -51.36 17.91
C PHE A 2 -10.30 -49.95 18.28
N ARG A 3 -10.58 -49.75 19.53
CA ARG A 3 -10.72 -48.46 20.23
C ARG A 3 -9.33 -48.02 20.63
N THR A 4 -8.97 -46.80 20.36
CA THR A 4 -7.86 -46.17 21.09
C THR A 4 -8.26 -44.79 21.59
N ALA A 5 -7.98 -44.65 22.86
CA ALA A 5 -8.47 -43.65 23.77
C ALA A 5 -7.80 -42.28 23.62
N PHE A 6 -8.60 -41.30 23.96
CA PHE A 6 -8.22 -39.91 24.24
C PHE A 6 -7.26 -39.76 25.40
N LEU A 7 -6.23 -38.97 25.24
CA LEU A 7 -5.51 -38.37 26.36
C LEU A 7 -5.63 -36.86 26.27
N ARG A 8 -6.44 -36.34 27.16
CA ARG A 8 -6.51 -34.93 27.52
C ARG A 8 -5.31 -34.61 28.41
N SER A 9 -4.51 -33.62 28.04
CA SER A 9 -3.55 -32.99 28.92
C SER A 9 -3.96 -31.53 29.12
N ALA A 10 -4.44 -31.26 30.31
CA ALA A 10 -4.70 -29.90 30.79
C ALA A 10 -3.45 -29.43 31.53
N THR A 11 -2.88 -28.30 31.14
CA THR A 11 -1.88 -27.61 31.92
C THR A 11 -2.39 -26.24 32.31
N ALA A 12 -2.36 -26.04 33.61
CA ALA A 12 -2.92 -24.92 34.35
C ALA A 12 -2.12 -23.62 34.18
N ALA A 13 -2.86 -22.53 34.20
CA ALA A 13 -2.37 -21.15 34.24
C ALA A 13 -1.68 -20.82 35.57
N ALA A 14 -0.51 -20.23 35.51
CA ALA A 14 0.08 -19.50 36.63
C ALA A 14 -0.04 -18.00 36.40
N ARG A 15 -0.91 -17.38 37.18
CA ARG A 15 -1.03 -15.91 37.30
C ARG A 15 0.03 -15.40 38.25
N THR A 16 0.92 -14.56 37.77
CA THR A 16 1.81 -13.76 38.63
C THR A 16 1.31 -12.32 38.62
N ALA A 17 0.75 -11.92 39.74
CA ALA A 17 0.37 -10.53 40.00
C ALA A 17 1.58 -9.74 40.47
N VAL A 18 1.96 -8.70 39.75
CA VAL A 18 2.99 -7.73 40.18
C VAL A 18 2.26 -6.48 40.65
N ARG A 19 2.47 -6.15 41.94
CA ARG A 19 1.94 -4.97 42.63
C ARG A 19 2.70 -3.71 42.21
N PRO A 20 2.05 -2.58 42.05
CA PRO A 20 2.75 -1.30 41.82
C PRO A 20 3.26 -0.73 43.16
N VAL A 21 4.51 -0.37 43.17
CA VAL A 21 5.14 0.36 44.24
C VAL A 21 4.94 1.85 44.03
N ALA A 22 4.24 2.50 44.96
CA ALA A 22 4.12 3.92 45.02
C ALA A 22 5.40 4.56 45.52
N SER A 23 6.06 5.35 44.74
CA SER A 23 7.16 6.21 45.17
C SER A 23 6.70 7.67 45.28
N ASN A 24 6.70 8.07 46.51
CA ASN A 24 6.42 9.41 47.02
C ASN A 24 7.64 10.30 46.73
N THR A 25 7.49 11.38 45.96
CA THR A 25 8.55 12.39 45.79
C THR A 25 8.09 13.75 46.31
N PRO A 26 8.94 14.40 47.08
CA PRO A 26 8.57 15.66 47.74
C PRO A 26 8.64 16.86 46.79
N ARG A 27 7.66 17.70 46.94
CA ARG A 27 7.54 19.04 46.39
C ARG A 27 8.77 19.89 46.67
N ARG A 28 9.44 20.34 45.64
CA ARG A 28 10.36 21.48 45.73
C ARG A 28 9.77 22.64 44.95
N LEU A 29 9.29 23.63 45.73
CA LEU A 29 8.96 24.94 45.21
C LEU A 29 10.26 25.62 44.77
N VAL A 30 10.38 25.93 43.52
CA VAL A 30 11.35 26.89 43.01
C VAL A 30 10.61 27.97 42.27
N LEU A 31 10.55 29.10 42.91
CA LEU A 31 10.07 30.38 42.36
C LEU A 31 11.12 30.86 41.37
N ALA A 32 10.82 30.89 40.10
CA ALA A 32 11.68 31.48 39.09
C ALA A 32 10.83 32.28 38.10
N ALA A 33 11.26 33.48 37.88
CA ALA A 33 10.69 34.61 37.16
C ALA A 33 10.30 34.31 35.69
N PRO A 34 9.39 35.14 35.13
CA PRO A 34 8.92 35.00 33.76
C PRO A 34 10.01 35.44 32.78
N ARG A 35 10.62 34.48 32.08
CA ARG A 35 11.37 34.76 30.87
C ARG A 35 10.38 34.73 29.72
N ASN A 36 10.16 35.84 29.09
CA ASN A 36 9.50 35.94 27.81
C ASN A 36 10.08 34.93 26.81
N PRO A 37 9.32 33.98 26.32
CA PRO A 37 9.69 33.30 25.10
C PRO A 37 9.32 34.24 23.96
N SER A 38 10.31 34.80 23.31
CA SER A 38 10.16 35.35 21.98
C SER A 38 9.50 34.30 21.11
N PHE A 39 8.24 34.55 20.77
CA PHE A 39 7.46 33.75 19.82
C PHE A 39 8.12 33.86 18.45
N VAL A 40 9.04 32.93 18.16
CA VAL A 40 9.50 32.69 16.81
C VAL A 40 8.38 31.88 16.16
N PRO A 41 7.67 32.39 15.17
CA PRO A 41 6.76 31.57 14.41
C PRO A 41 7.60 30.52 13.71
N ARG A 42 7.60 29.32 14.26
CA ARG A 42 8.09 28.13 13.58
C ARG A 42 7.13 27.92 12.41
N THR A 43 7.48 28.51 11.28
CA THR A 43 6.89 28.17 10.00
C THR A 43 7.13 26.67 9.81
N VAL A 44 6.14 25.91 10.22
CA VAL A 44 6.02 24.51 9.80
C VAL A 44 5.86 24.62 8.29
N GLY A 45 6.98 24.48 7.61
CA GLY A 45 6.97 24.39 6.17
C GLY A 45 6.11 23.18 5.79
N TRP A 46 4.90 23.45 5.40
CA TRP A 46 4.07 22.54 4.63
C TRP A 46 4.65 22.50 3.21
N ALA A 47 5.92 22.15 3.14
CA ALA A 47 6.60 21.90 1.90
C ALA A 47 6.59 20.41 1.65
N ALA A 48 5.48 19.90 1.24
CA ALA A 48 5.40 18.78 0.33
C ALA A 48 3.96 18.61 -0.17
N VAL A 49 3.33 19.70 -0.59
CA VAL A 49 2.52 19.55 -1.78
C VAL A 49 3.54 19.29 -2.87
N ARG A 50 3.81 18.01 -3.15
CA ARG A 50 4.41 17.65 -4.41
C ARG A 50 3.41 18.10 -5.45
N CYS A 51 3.61 19.31 -5.95
CA CYS A 51 3.10 19.67 -7.24
C CYS A 51 3.65 18.63 -8.19
N TYR A 52 2.81 17.71 -8.62
CA TYR A 52 3.00 17.05 -9.89
C TYR A 52 2.89 18.17 -10.93
N ALA A 53 3.99 18.88 -11.11
CA ALA A 53 4.11 19.84 -12.19
C ALA A 53 4.11 19.03 -13.47
N SER A 54 2.98 19.03 -14.13
CA SER A 54 2.81 18.69 -15.52
C SER A 54 3.99 19.22 -16.34
N GLY A 55 4.80 18.33 -16.88
CA GLY A 55 5.90 18.70 -17.76
C GLY A 55 7.01 17.68 -17.93
N GLY A 56 7.01 16.59 -17.20
CA GLY A 56 7.88 15.45 -17.48
C GLY A 56 6.99 14.25 -17.77
N GLY A 57 7.19 13.60 -18.92
CA GLY A 57 6.46 12.39 -19.26
C GLY A 57 6.49 11.40 -18.08
N LEU A 58 5.42 10.64 -17.93
CA LEU A 58 5.29 9.63 -16.88
C LEU A 58 6.55 8.75 -16.83
N GLN A 59 7.13 8.61 -15.66
CA GLN A 59 8.27 7.72 -15.48
C GLN A 59 7.75 6.27 -15.41
N ARG A 60 8.48 5.36 -16.06
CA ARG A 60 8.13 3.92 -16.05
C ARG A 60 7.86 3.40 -14.62
N GLN A 61 8.65 3.85 -13.66
CA GLN A 61 8.53 3.47 -12.27
C GLN A 61 7.23 3.96 -11.64
N ASP A 62 6.85 5.21 -11.92
CA ASP A 62 5.62 5.80 -11.39
C ASP A 62 4.37 5.07 -11.93
N VAL A 63 4.38 4.75 -13.23
CA VAL A 63 3.32 3.98 -13.88
C VAL A 63 3.21 2.58 -13.26
N TYR A 64 4.35 1.91 -13.09
CA TYR A 64 4.37 0.59 -12.45
C TYR A 64 3.83 0.61 -11.03
N GLU A 65 4.23 1.59 -10.21
CA GLU A 65 3.74 1.71 -8.83
C GLU A 65 2.24 1.95 -8.76
N ARG A 66 1.67 2.75 -9.65
CA ARG A 66 0.23 2.98 -9.74
C ARG A 66 -0.51 1.70 -10.14
N ILE A 67 -0.05 1.00 -11.18
CA ILE A 67 -0.63 -0.29 -11.61
C ILE A 67 -0.55 -1.31 -10.47
N LYS A 68 0.57 -1.35 -9.75
CA LYS A 68 0.74 -2.25 -8.60
C LYS A 68 -0.27 -1.95 -7.49
N GLN A 69 -0.49 -0.68 -7.16
CA GLN A 69 -1.48 -0.27 -6.16
C GLN A 69 -2.90 -0.66 -6.59
N LEU A 70 -3.23 -0.44 -7.86
CA LEU A 70 -4.51 -0.84 -8.44
C LEU A 70 -4.72 -2.36 -8.33
N LEU A 71 -3.74 -3.15 -8.74
CA LEU A 71 -3.81 -4.61 -8.66
C LEU A 71 -3.87 -5.13 -7.22
N GLN A 72 -3.23 -4.45 -6.27
CA GLN A 72 -3.33 -4.80 -4.83
C GLN A 72 -4.72 -4.53 -4.26
N GLY A 73 -5.45 -3.57 -4.81
CA GLY A 73 -6.84 -3.29 -4.47
C GLY A 73 -7.85 -4.23 -5.14
N PHE A 74 -7.39 -5.06 -6.07
CA PHE A 74 -8.24 -5.97 -6.82
C PHE A 74 -8.38 -7.30 -6.09
N ASP A 75 -9.59 -7.60 -5.61
CA ASP A 75 -9.86 -8.76 -4.74
C ASP A 75 -9.57 -10.14 -5.38
N LYS A 76 -9.42 -10.18 -6.71
CA LYS A 76 -9.20 -11.42 -7.48
C LYS A 76 -7.73 -11.79 -7.64
N VAL A 77 -6.80 -10.92 -7.27
CA VAL A 77 -5.37 -11.24 -7.27
C VAL A 77 -5.08 -12.16 -6.10
N ASN A 78 -4.70 -13.41 -6.41
CA ASN A 78 -4.47 -14.43 -5.39
C ASN A 78 -3.35 -14.05 -4.42
N ASP A 79 -2.22 -13.56 -4.95
CA ASP A 79 -1.03 -13.21 -4.16
C ASP A 79 -0.43 -11.87 -4.59
N PRO A 80 -0.51 -10.84 -3.76
CA PRO A 80 0.10 -9.53 -4.04
C PRO A 80 1.63 -9.60 -4.20
N SER A 81 2.26 -10.65 -3.66
CA SER A 81 3.71 -10.87 -3.77
C SER A 81 4.17 -11.20 -5.19
N ASN A 82 3.25 -11.72 -6.01
CA ASN A 82 3.51 -12.09 -7.39
C ASN A 82 3.41 -10.91 -8.37
N ILE A 83 3.03 -9.72 -7.89
CA ILE A 83 2.97 -8.51 -8.71
C ILE A 83 4.40 -8.03 -8.96
N THR A 84 5.01 -8.53 -10.02
CA THR A 84 6.33 -8.11 -10.51
C THR A 84 6.17 -7.30 -11.79
N GLU A 85 7.22 -6.58 -12.19
CA GLU A 85 7.17 -5.74 -13.41
C GLU A 85 6.83 -6.54 -14.68
N THR A 86 7.19 -7.81 -14.73
CA THR A 86 6.96 -8.71 -15.88
C THR A 86 5.85 -9.71 -15.64
N ALA A 87 5.08 -9.59 -14.55
CA ALA A 87 4.03 -10.53 -14.20
C ALA A 87 2.93 -10.59 -15.28
N HIS A 88 2.57 -11.82 -15.64
CA HIS A 88 1.43 -12.09 -16.50
C HIS A 88 0.13 -12.15 -15.71
N PHE A 89 -0.91 -11.51 -16.21
CA PHE A 89 -2.21 -11.45 -15.54
C PHE A 89 -2.81 -12.84 -15.31
N ALA A 90 -2.81 -13.69 -16.32
CA ALA A 90 -3.37 -15.03 -16.21
C ALA A 90 -2.45 -16.04 -15.47
N ASN A 91 -1.15 -16.02 -15.77
CA ASN A 91 -0.24 -17.07 -15.29
C ASN A 91 0.26 -16.82 -13.87
N ASP A 92 0.62 -15.57 -13.56
CA ASP A 92 1.27 -15.20 -12.30
C ASP A 92 0.27 -14.66 -11.27
N LEU A 93 -0.74 -13.91 -11.73
CA LEU A 93 -1.77 -13.34 -10.89
C LEU A 93 -3.04 -14.19 -10.81
N GLY A 94 -3.20 -15.15 -11.72
CA GLY A 94 -4.34 -16.09 -11.75
C GLY A 94 -5.66 -15.43 -12.17
N LEU A 95 -5.58 -14.34 -12.95
CA LEU A 95 -6.75 -13.62 -13.44
C LEU A 95 -7.35 -14.31 -14.66
N ASP A 96 -8.67 -14.38 -14.70
CA ASP A 96 -9.44 -14.85 -15.85
C ASP A 96 -9.47 -13.79 -16.96
N SER A 97 -9.97 -14.20 -18.15
CA SER A 97 -10.13 -13.27 -19.27
C SER A 97 -11.07 -12.11 -18.96
N LEU A 98 -12.11 -12.34 -18.16
CA LEU A 98 -13.01 -11.29 -17.70
C LEU A 98 -12.33 -10.35 -16.72
N ASP A 99 -11.56 -10.90 -15.79
CA ASP A 99 -10.79 -10.13 -14.81
C ASP A 99 -9.71 -9.29 -15.49
N THR A 100 -9.10 -9.80 -16.55
CA THR A 100 -8.11 -9.04 -17.33
C THR A 100 -8.76 -7.81 -17.97
N VAL A 101 -9.96 -7.93 -18.50
CA VAL A 101 -10.70 -6.77 -19.05
C VAL A 101 -11.04 -5.76 -17.95
N GLU A 102 -11.49 -6.23 -16.78
CA GLU A 102 -11.76 -5.35 -15.64
C GLU A 102 -10.50 -4.58 -15.19
N VAL A 103 -9.34 -5.24 -15.18
CA VAL A 103 -8.05 -4.59 -14.87
C VAL A 103 -7.69 -3.55 -15.93
N VAL A 104 -7.89 -3.85 -17.21
CA VAL A 104 -7.63 -2.87 -18.28
C VAL A 104 -8.54 -1.66 -18.15
N MET A 105 -9.83 -1.84 -17.86
CA MET A 105 -10.76 -0.73 -17.62
C MET A 105 -10.35 0.11 -16.41
N ALA A 106 -9.88 -0.53 -15.33
CA ALA A 106 -9.39 0.19 -14.16
C ALA A 106 -8.09 0.99 -14.46
N ILE A 107 -7.24 0.48 -15.34
CA ILE A 107 -6.06 1.21 -15.84
C ILE A 107 -6.50 2.42 -16.68
N GLU A 108 -7.50 2.28 -17.53
CA GLU A 108 -8.05 3.40 -18.31
C GLU A 108 -8.56 4.54 -17.40
N GLU A 109 -9.29 4.20 -16.35
CA GLU A 109 -9.76 5.18 -15.36
C GLU A 109 -8.63 5.87 -14.61
N GLU A 110 -7.63 5.09 -14.17
CA GLU A 110 -6.51 5.62 -13.37
C GLU A 110 -5.62 6.59 -14.16
N PHE A 111 -5.36 6.26 -15.43
CA PHE A 111 -4.48 7.07 -16.30
C PHE A 111 -5.25 8.00 -17.24
N SER A 112 -6.59 7.99 -17.20
CA SER A 112 -7.46 8.78 -18.06
C SER A 112 -7.19 8.59 -19.55
N ILE A 113 -6.88 7.37 -19.96
CA ILE A 113 -6.61 6.97 -21.36
C ILE A 113 -7.73 6.09 -21.89
N GLU A 114 -7.86 6.00 -23.21
CA GLU A 114 -8.74 5.05 -23.88
C GLU A 114 -7.91 3.95 -24.55
N ILE A 115 -8.13 2.71 -24.16
CA ILE A 115 -7.46 1.53 -24.73
C ILE A 115 -8.46 0.81 -25.65
N PRO A 116 -8.26 0.79 -26.96
CA PRO A 116 -9.16 0.07 -27.85
C PRO A 116 -9.07 -1.45 -27.59
N ASP A 117 -10.18 -2.16 -27.77
CA ASP A 117 -10.31 -3.61 -27.52
C ASP A 117 -9.19 -4.43 -28.16
N LYS A 118 -8.74 -4.03 -29.34
CA LYS A 118 -7.64 -4.72 -30.06
C LYS A 118 -6.31 -4.65 -29.33
N ASP A 119 -6.06 -3.55 -28.66
CA ASP A 119 -4.84 -3.34 -27.89
C ASP A 119 -4.98 -3.95 -26.50
N ALA A 120 -6.18 -3.89 -25.92
CA ALA A 120 -6.50 -4.59 -24.67
C ALA A 120 -6.20 -6.09 -24.75
N ASP A 121 -6.54 -6.74 -25.88
CA ASP A 121 -6.24 -8.14 -26.13
C ASP A 121 -4.73 -8.44 -26.21
N THR A 122 -3.88 -7.44 -26.42
CA THR A 122 -2.41 -7.60 -26.46
C THR A 122 -1.75 -7.38 -25.12
N ILE A 123 -2.44 -6.75 -24.19
CA ILE A 123 -1.95 -6.41 -22.85
C ILE A 123 -2.17 -7.60 -21.91
N HIS A 124 -1.25 -8.57 -21.94
CA HIS A 124 -1.33 -9.75 -21.08
C HIS A 124 -0.41 -9.70 -19.85
N SER A 125 0.38 -8.65 -19.71
CA SER A 125 1.35 -8.48 -18.63
C SER A 125 1.47 -7.04 -18.19
N ILE A 126 1.97 -6.82 -16.99
CA ILE A 126 2.21 -5.49 -16.42
C ILE A 126 3.20 -4.70 -17.29
N ASP A 127 4.25 -5.35 -17.78
CA ASP A 127 5.25 -4.73 -18.66
C ASP A 127 4.61 -4.16 -19.94
N LYS A 128 3.70 -4.92 -20.56
CA LYS A 128 2.97 -4.47 -21.75
C LYS A 128 2.01 -3.32 -21.44
N ALA A 129 1.35 -3.34 -20.29
CA ALA A 129 0.52 -2.24 -19.84
C ALA A 129 1.35 -0.96 -19.64
N VAL A 130 2.47 -1.05 -18.96
CA VAL A 130 3.40 0.08 -18.75
C VAL A 130 3.92 0.63 -20.09
N GLU A 131 4.35 -0.24 -21.00
CA GLU A 131 4.84 0.14 -22.32
C GLU A 131 3.76 0.88 -23.11
N TYR A 132 2.53 0.38 -23.10
CA TYR A 132 1.39 0.99 -23.75
C TYR A 132 1.09 2.38 -23.19
N ILE A 133 0.99 2.52 -21.86
CA ILE A 133 0.72 3.80 -21.19
C ILE A 133 1.80 4.84 -21.52
N LEU A 134 3.07 4.45 -21.51
CA LEU A 134 4.18 5.35 -21.85
C LEU A 134 4.17 5.77 -23.32
N SER A 135 3.53 5.00 -24.19
CA SER A 135 3.38 5.36 -25.61
C SER A 135 2.26 6.36 -25.87
N GLN A 136 1.33 6.51 -24.90
CA GLN A 136 0.21 7.43 -25.03
C GLN A 136 0.60 8.84 -24.59
N PRO A 137 0.39 9.86 -25.43
CA PRO A 137 0.71 11.24 -25.10
C PRO A 137 -0.26 11.86 -24.08
N ASP A 138 -1.44 11.27 -23.93
CA ASP A 138 -2.53 11.78 -23.09
C ASP A 138 -2.56 11.16 -21.68
N ALA A 139 -1.66 10.21 -21.41
CA ALA A 139 -1.56 9.55 -20.09
C ALA A 139 -1.12 10.52 -19.00
N ASN A 140 -1.87 10.54 -17.86
CA ASN A 140 -1.64 11.44 -16.72
C ASN A 140 -1.41 10.65 -15.41
#